data_f534b459599df3e8a771aba1f255d4a9
#
_entry.id   f534b459599df3e8a771aba1f255d4a9
#
_cell.length_a   1.000
_cell.length_b   1.000
_cell.length_c   1.000
_cell.angle_alpha   90.00
_cell.angle_beta   90.00
_cell.angle_gamma   90.00
#
_symmetry.space_group_name_H-M   'P 1'
#
loop_
_entity.id
_entity.type
_entity.pdbx_description
1 polymer ?
#
loop_
_entity_poly.entity_id
_entity_poly.type
_entity_poly.pdbx_seq_one_letter_code
_entity_poly.pdbx_strand_id
1 'polypeptide(L)'
;NSRSDGFNTTGDDFVLEGFGLKRYIGNAVLTTGAERVVYRDLKIQGTDAGTVQTIYGIYPVECTDVLIEKSELTGVADAAIYVGQSRGPITVRDNVVHGNVTGIEIENSTYAEVYNNHAYDNTGGILVFLLPNNPSKVGYGTRVYDNLIENNNHDNFGYVGSTVSKVPSGTGIMIMTADNTEVFHNTIQGNSTAGLILTSLYSIYPRDTKFDLGPLPENNYIHDNTWTNNGYEPQGEAAKLGIPGADIVWTGDGWNNAFDEPTASKMPPLLPERTWAAPAKRLVWRIYDTVFQALLS
;
A
#
# COMPACT_ATOMS: atom_id res chain seq x y z
N ASN A 1 -27.86 11.22 10.52
CA ASN A 1 -27.37 11.66 9.21
C ASN A 1 -26.62 10.49 8.60
N SER A 2 -27.23 9.87 7.61
CA SER A 2 -26.58 8.83 6.83
C SER A 2 -25.39 9.43 6.09
N ARG A 3 -24.22 8.82 6.23
CA ARG A 3 -23.09 9.08 5.34
C ARG A 3 -23.57 8.77 3.93
N SER A 4 -23.51 9.72 3.04
CA SER A 4 -23.90 9.51 1.65
C SER A 4 -22.65 9.51 0.79
N ASP A 5 -22.42 8.42 0.10
CA ASP A 5 -21.40 8.34 -0.94
C ASP A 5 -21.78 9.27 -2.12
N GLY A 6 -20.79 9.74 -2.85
CA GLY A 6 -21.04 10.54 -4.05
C GLY A 6 -21.72 9.72 -5.14
N PHE A 7 -21.17 8.55 -5.43
CA PHE A 7 -21.76 7.51 -6.26
C PHE A 7 -21.70 6.17 -5.55
N ASN A 8 -22.78 5.41 -5.62
CA ASN A 8 -22.83 4.04 -5.13
C ASN A 8 -23.48 3.15 -6.20
N THR A 9 -22.77 2.13 -6.64
CA THR A 9 -23.22 1.25 -7.72
C THR A 9 -22.86 -0.22 -7.48
N THR A 10 -23.70 -1.11 -7.99
CA THR A 10 -23.49 -2.57 -7.99
C THR A 10 -23.67 -3.17 -9.40
N GLY A 11 -23.78 -2.32 -10.42
CA GLY A 11 -24.00 -2.74 -11.80
C GLY A 11 -22.71 -3.10 -12.51
N ASP A 12 -22.79 -4.10 -13.39
CA ASP A 12 -21.70 -4.48 -14.28
C ASP A 12 -21.59 -3.56 -15.51
N ASP A 13 -20.49 -3.68 -16.24
CA ASP A 13 -20.29 -3.08 -17.55
C ASP A 13 -20.48 -1.53 -17.55
N PHE A 14 -20.02 -0.83 -16.52
CA PHE A 14 -20.18 0.62 -16.49
C PHE A 14 -18.85 1.38 -16.61
N VAL A 15 -18.96 2.62 -17.08
CA VAL A 15 -17.88 3.58 -17.18
C VAL A 15 -18.26 4.85 -16.43
N LEU A 16 -17.44 5.29 -15.48
CA LEU A 16 -17.49 6.62 -14.90
C LEU A 16 -16.35 7.44 -15.47
N GLU A 17 -16.65 8.49 -16.21
CA GLU A 17 -15.65 9.24 -16.98
C GLU A 17 -15.92 10.74 -17.02
N GLY A 18 -14.85 11.54 -16.93
CA GLY A 18 -14.87 12.95 -17.32
C GLY A 18 -15.59 13.89 -16.37
N PHE A 19 -15.59 13.63 -15.05
CA PHE A 19 -16.24 14.55 -14.10
C PHE A 19 -15.44 14.74 -12.80
N GLY A 20 -15.82 15.76 -12.03
CA GLY A 20 -15.24 16.05 -10.73
C GLY A 20 -16.20 15.86 -9.57
N LEU A 21 -15.70 15.34 -8.47
CA LEU A 21 -16.41 15.23 -7.19
C LEU A 21 -15.66 16.00 -6.10
N LYS A 22 -16.40 16.82 -5.37
CA LYS A 22 -15.90 17.61 -4.25
C LYS A 22 -16.91 17.60 -3.10
N ARG A 23 -16.41 17.73 -1.86
CA ARG A 23 -17.23 17.93 -0.65
C ARG A 23 -18.23 16.80 -0.41
N TYR A 24 -17.87 15.57 -0.71
CA TYR A 24 -18.64 14.38 -0.37
C TYR A 24 -18.35 13.92 1.07
N ILE A 25 -19.24 13.13 1.65
CA ILE A 25 -19.07 12.53 2.98
C ILE A 25 -19.04 11.01 2.77
N GLY A 26 -18.02 10.34 3.29
CA GLY A 26 -17.83 8.90 3.06
C GLY A 26 -16.98 8.65 1.83
N ASN A 27 -17.49 7.94 0.84
CA ASN A 27 -16.75 7.56 -0.37
C ASN A 27 -17.16 8.46 -1.54
N ALA A 28 -16.20 8.86 -2.39
CA ALA A 28 -16.58 9.58 -3.61
C ALA A 28 -17.30 8.64 -4.58
N VAL A 29 -16.70 7.47 -4.83
CA VAL A 29 -17.29 6.44 -5.68
C VAL A 29 -17.13 5.09 -4.99
N LEU A 30 -18.23 4.48 -4.58
CA LEU A 30 -18.27 3.11 -4.07
C LEU A 30 -18.89 2.19 -5.13
N THR A 31 -18.20 1.09 -5.43
CA THR A 31 -18.70 0.03 -6.30
C THR A 31 -18.57 -1.31 -5.60
N THR A 32 -19.64 -2.08 -5.51
CA THR A 32 -19.63 -3.36 -4.81
C THR A 32 -20.07 -4.51 -5.72
N GLY A 33 -19.24 -5.54 -5.81
CA GLY A 33 -19.60 -6.82 -6.45
C GLY A 33 -19.83 -6.74 -7.96
N ALA A 34 -19.27 -5.74 -8.64
CA ALA A 34 -19.49 -5.51 -10.07
C ALA A 34 -18.33 -6.06 -10.92
N GLU A 35 -18.63 -6.36 -12.18
CA GLU A 35 -17.67 -6.82 -13.18
C GLU A 35 -17.48 -5.80 -14.30
N ARG A 36 -16.29 -5.70 -14.88
CA ARG A 36 -15.94 -4.85 -16.03
C ARG A 36 -16.25 -3.37 -15.79
N VAL A 37 -15.60 -2.82 -14.77
CA VAL A 37 -15.81 -1.44 -14.32
C VAL A 37 -14.64 -0.55 -14.69
N VAL A 38 -14.93 0.64 -15.19
CA VAL A 38 -13.94 1.62 -15.64
C VAL A 38 -14.16 2.95 -14.92
N TYR A 39 -13.10 3.47 -14.31
CA TYR A 39 -13.03 4.82 -13.76
C TYR A 39 -11.94 5.58 -14.51
N ARG A 40 -12.31 6.64 -15.21
CA ARG A 40 -11.41 7.36 -16.10
C ARG A 40 -11.62 8.87 -16.04
N ASP A 41 -10.50 9.62 -16.08
CA ASP A 41 -10.52 11.08 -16.12
C ASP A 41 -11.41 11.71 -15.02
N LEU A 42 -11.25 11.20 -13.79
CA LEU A 42 -11.97 11.69 -12.63
C LEU A 42 -11.10 12.68 -11.84
N LYS A 43 -11.71 13.77 -11.35
CA LYS A 43 -11.07 14.69 -10.43
C LYS A 43 -11.77 14.65 -9.08
N ILE A 44 -11.15 14.00 -8.10
CA ILE A 44 -11.74 13.79 -6.79
C ILE A 44 -10.98 14.63 -5.75
N GLN A 45 -11.70 15.50 -5.08
CA GLN A 45 -11.16 16.31 -4.00
C GLN A 45 -11.97 16.06 -2.73
N GLY A 46 -11.31 15.41 -1.77
CA GLY A 46 -11.82 15.25 -0.42
C GLY A 46 -11.90 16.57 0.33
N THR A 47 -12.34 16.51 1.57
CA THR A 47 -12.34 17.66 2.47
C THR A 47 -11.02 17.71 3.24
N ASP A 48 -10.47 18.92 3.37
CA ASP A 48 -9.30 19.13 4.23
C ASP A 48 -9.55 18.59 5.65
N ALA A 49 -8.49 18.04 6.23
CA ALA A 49 -8.51 17.45 7.55
C ALA A 49 -9.18 18.38 8.60
N GLY A 50 -10.18 17.88 9.28
CA GLY A 50 -10.61 18.49 10.51
C GLY A 50 -12.09 18.43 10.88
N THR A 51 -13.05 18.37 9.98
CA THR A 51 -14.46 18.47 10.38
C THR A 51 -15.42 17.46 9.76
N VAL A 52 -15.17 17.03 8.53
CA VAL A 52 -15.94 15.97 7.86
C VAL A 52 -14.96 15.22 6.98
N GLN A 53 -14.61 14.02 7.35
CA GLN A 53 -13.61 13.25 6.63
C GLN A 53 -14.25 12.49 5.47
N THR A 54 -13.70 12.68 4.30
CA THR A 54 -13.90 11.80 3.16
C THR A 54 -13.02 10.58 3.36
N ILE A 55 -13.57 9.37 3.27
CA ILE A 55 -12.86 8.13 3.61
C ILE A 55 -12.09 7.63 2.41
N TYR A 56 -12.79 7.32 1.32
CA TYR A 56 -12.19 6.81 0.09
C TYR A 56 -12.53 7.70 -1.12
N GLY A 57 -11.61 7.75 -2.06
CA GLY A 57 -11.86 8.35 -3.37
C GLY A 57 -12.58 7.35 -4.29
N ILE A 58 -11.85 6.59 -5.11
CA ILE A 58 -12.39 5.51 -5.93
C ILE A 58 -12.27 4.21 -5.14
N TYR A 59 -13.40 3.54 -4.89
CA TYR A 59 -13.50 2.38 -4.00
C TYR A 59 -14.27 1.22 -4.63
N PRO A 60 -13.69 0.45 -5.58
CA PRO A 60 -14.21 -0.86 -5.96
C PRO A 60 -13.90 -1.90 -4.87
N VAL A 61 -14.91 -2.64 -4.46
CA VAL A 61 -14.81 -3.73 -3.49
C VAL A 61 -15.56 -4.97 -3.98
N GLU A 62 -14.95 -6.16 -3.83
CA GLU A 62 -15.50 -7.42 -4.35
C GLU A 62 -15.77 -7.41 -5.88
N CYS A 63 -15.03 -6.58 -6.61
CA CYS A 63 -15.17 -6.40 -8.05
C CYS A 63 -14.22 -7.31 -8.84
N THR A 64 -14.50 -7.48 -10.13
CA THR A 64 -13.66 -8.20 -11.08
C THR A 64 -13.51 -7.39 -12.35
N ASP A 65 -12.33 -7.42 -13.00
CA ASP A 65 -12.01 -6.65 -14.20
C ASP A 65 -12.22 -5.15 -13.98
N VAL A 66 -11.26 -4.56 -13.23
CA VAL A 66 -11.30 -3.16 -12.78
C VAL A 66 -10.24 -2.37 -13.51
N LEU A 67 -10.61 -1.26 -14.13
CA LEU A 67 -9.69 -0.28 -14.69
C LEU A 67 -9.87 1.08 -14.02
N ILE A 68 -8.79 1.62 -13.45
CA ILE A 68 -8.73 2.96 -12.87
C ILE A 68 -7.58 3.71 -13.54
N GLU A 69 -7.89 4.74 -14.30
CA GLU A 69 -6.87 5.46 -15.06
C GLU A 69 -7.11 6.96 -15.20
N LYS A 70 -6.02 7.70 -15.44
CA LYS A 70 -6.01 9.13 -15.82
C LYS A 70 -6.80 10.02 -14.87
N SER A 71 -6.81 9.67 -13.60
CA SER A 71 -7.58 10.37 -12.57
C SER A 71 -6.66 11.09 -11.59
N GLU A 72 -7.15 12.19 -11.01
CA GLU A 72 -6.45 12.98 -10.01
C GLU A 72 -7.25 13.00 -8.71
N LEU A 73 -6.61 12.56 -7.59
CA LEU A 73 -7.30 12.41 -6.31
C LEU A 73 -6.49 13.04 -5.17
N THR A 74 -7.16 13.83 -4.33
CA THR A 74 -6.52 14.51 -3.19
C THR A 74 -7.44 14.69 -2.00
N GLY A 75 -6.87 14.83 -0.79
CA GLY A 75 -7.59 15.19 0.44
C GLY A 75 -8.43 14.07 1.04
N VAL A 76 -8.01 12.81 0.91
CA VAL A 76 -8.76 11.63 1.34
C VAL A 76 -8.12 11.04 2.61
N ALA A 77 -8.94 10.75 3.63
CA ALA A 77 -8.49 10.38 4.96
C ALA A 77 -8.18 8.87 5.15
N ASP A 78 -8.37 8.07 4.12
CA ASP A 78 -7.96 6.67 4.07
C ASP A 78 -7.18 6.43 2.78
N ALA A 79 -7.79 5.96 1.70
CA ALA A 79 -7.10 5.79 0.42
C ALA A 79 -7.77 6.54 -0.73
N ALA A 80 -6.98 7.27 -1.52
CA ALA A 80 -7.47 7.96 -2.72
C ALA A 80 -8.01 6.95 -3.74
N ILE A 81 -7.25 5.89 -4.01
CA ILE A 81 -7.68 4.73 -4.77
C ILE A 81 -7.56 3.51 -3.85
N TYR A 82 -8.67 2.87 -3.56
CA TYR A 82 -8.71 1.62 -2.80
C TYR A 82 -9.37 0.53 -3.64
N VAL A 83 -8.65 -0.56 -3.86
CA VAL A 83 -9.18 -1.76 -4.51
C VAL A 83 -9.18 -2.89 -3.50
N GLY A 84 -10.36 -3.23 -2.98
CA GLY A 84 -10.51 -4.20 -1.90
C GLY A 84 -11.22 -5.48 -2.31
N GLN A 85 -10.75 -6.63 -1.81
CA GLN A 85 -11.34 -7.97 -1.96
C GLN A 85 -11.71 -8.32 -3.42
N SER A 86 -11.02 -7.69 -4.36
CA SER A 86 -11.30 -7.75 -5.79
C SER A 86 -10.40 -8.77 -6.50
N ARG A 87 -10.82 -9.22 -7.67
CA ARG A 87 -10.11 -10.25 -8.44
C ARG A 87 -9.69 -9.72 -9.80
N GLY A 88 -8.47 -10.06 -10.20
CA GLY A 88 -7.95 -9.63 -11.49
C GLY A 88 -8.73 -10.12 -12.72
N PRO A 89 -8.53 -9.44 -13.85
CA PRO A 89 -7.56 -8.37 -14.03
C PRO A 89 -7.97 -7.08 -13.32
N ILE A 90 -7.01 -6.47 -12.62
CA ILE A 90 -7.15 -5.15 -12.00
C ILE A 90 -6.03 -4.27 -12.56
N THR A 91 -6.38 -3.12 -13.08
CA THR A 91 -5.40 -2.16 -13.62
C THR A 91 -5.60 -0.79 -13.00
N VAL A 92 -4.54 -0.27 -12.36
CA VAL A 92 -4.49 1.08 -11.79
C VAL A 92 -3.30 1.79 -12.43
N ARG A 93 -3.56 2.74 -13.33
CA ARG A 93 -2.50 3.37 -14.12
C ARG A 93 -2.74 4.82 -14.47
N ASP A 94 -1.67 5.53 -14.75
CA ASP A 94 -1.70 6.91 -15.26
C ASP A 94 -2.48 7.86 -14.32
N ASN A 95 -2.53 7.57 -13.02
CA ASN A 95 -3.21 8.40 -12.03
C ASN A 95 -2.24 9.30 -11.28
N VAL A 96 -2.73 10.41 -10.77
CA VAL A 96 -2.04 11.33 -9.86
C VAL A 96 -2.76 11.32 -8.51
N VAL A 97 -2.05 10.92 -7.46
CA VAL A 97 -2.61 10.82 -6.10
C VAL A 97 -1.73 11.59 -5.12
N HIS A 98 -2.29 12.60 -4.44
CA HIS A 98 -1.49 13.45 -3.55
C HIS A 98 -2.30 14.06 -2.41
N GLY A 99 -1.63 14.40 -1.30
CA GLY A 99 -2.27 15.01 -0.14
C GLY A 99 -3.29 14.09 0.53
N ASN A 100 -3.09 12.78 0.51
CA ASN A 100 -3.97 11.77 1.10
C ASN A 100 -3.26 11.05 2.26
N VAL A 101 -3.98 10.26 3.03
CA VAL A 101 -3.32 9.31 3.94
C VAL A 101 -2.68 8.20 3.10
N THR A 102 -3.41 7.53 2.23
CA THR A 102 -2.84 6.60 1.27
C THR A 102 -3.14 7.05 -0.16
N GLY A 103 -2.12 7.02 -1.02
CA GLY A 103 -2.33 7.30 -2.43
C GLY A 103 -3.10 6.17 -3.12
N ILE A 104 -2.52 4.97 -3.18
CA ILE A 104 -3.13 3.78 -3.79
C ILE A 104 -3.03 2.63 -2.79
N GLU A 105 -4.12 1.91 -2.59
CA GLU A 105 -4.18 0.72 -1.75
C GLU A 105 -4.82 -0.45 -2.48
N ILE A 106 -4.09 -1.57 -2.54
CA ILE A 106 -4.56 -2.86 -3.04
C ILE A 106 -4.68 -3.79 -1.84
N GLU A 107 -5.90 -4.07 -1.41
CA GLU A 107 -6.15 -4.83 -0.18
C GLU A 107 -6.92 -6.13 -0.45
N ASN A 108 -6.43 -7.25 0.08
CA ASN A 108 -7.06 -8.57 -0.04
C ASN A 108 -7.51 -8.91 -1.47
N SER A 109 -6.75 -8.43 -2.45
CA SER A 109 -7.06 -8.53 -3.88
C SER A 109 -6.01 -9.37 -4.61
N THR A 110 -6.32 -9.81 -5.82
CA THR A 110 -5.42 -10.68 -6.59
C THR A 110 -5.17 -10.14 -7.99
N TYR A 111 -3.93 -10.31 -8.48
CA TYR A 111 -3.52 -9.98 -9.85
C TYR A 111 -3.78 -8.52 -10.24
N ALA A 112 -3.35 -7.59 -9.40
CA ALA A 112 -3.39 -6.16 -9.68
C ALA A 112 -2.10 -5.69 -10.38
N GLU A 113 -2.25 -4.88 -11.41
CA GLU A 113 -1.19 -4.16 -12.11
C GLU A 113 -1.29 -2.67 -11.75
N VAL A 114 -0.28 -2.13 -11.04
CA VAL A 114 -0.23 -0.74 -10.57
C VAL A 114 0.97 -0.07 -11.22
N TYR A 115 0.76 0.75 -12.25
CA TYR A 115 1.87 1.31 -13.03
C TYR A 115 1.61 2.70 -13.63
N ASN A 116 2.68 3.40 -13.97
CA ASN A 116 2.65 4.77 -14.50
C ASN A 116 1.87 5.76 -13.62
N ASN A 117 1.75 5.51 -12.32
CA ASN A 117 1.10 6.44 -11.41
C ASN A 117 2.14 7.40 -10.79
N HIS A 118 1.68 8.58 -10.41
CA HIS A 118 2.44 9.54 -9.63
C HIS A 118 1.81 9.68 -8.25
N ALA A 119 2.49 9.18 -7.22
CA ALA A 119 2.07 9.24 -5.82
C ALA A 119 3.04 10.16 -5.04
N TYR A 120 2.57 11.32 -4.59
CA TYR A 120 3.40 12.27 -3.86
C TYR A 120 2.61 13.00 -2.76
N ASP A 121 3.31 13.52 -1.77
CA ASP A 121 2.71 14.26 -0.65
C ASP A 121 1.55 13.50 0.04
N ASN A 122 1.59 12.16 0.04
CA ASN A 122 0.70 11.33 0.86
C ASN A 122 1.43 10.93 2.15
N THR A 123 0.74 10.36 3.12
CA THR A 123 1.40 9.71 4.27
C THR A 123 2.09 8.42 3.81
N GLY A 124 1.41 7.62 2.99
CA GLY A 124 1.94 6.46 2.28
C GLY A 124 1.57 6.50 0.79
N GLY A 125 2.54 6.23 -0.10
CA GLY A 125 2.33 6.33 -1.54
C GLY A 125 1.50 5.18 -2.09
N ILE A 126 2.02 3.94 -2.05
CA ILE A 126 1.33 2.73 -2.54
C ILE A 126 1.39 1.64 -1.46
N LEU A 127 0.22 1.11 -1.09
CA LEU A 127 0.10 0.04 -0.10
C LEU A 127 -0.45 -1.23 -0.74
N VAL A 128 0.14 -2.38 -0.40
CA VAL A 128 -0.32 -3.71 -0.84
C VAL A 128 -0.53 -4.56 0.41
N PHE A 129 -1.77 -4.73 0.80
CA PHE A 129 -2.13 -5.31 2.09
C PHE A 129 -2.94 -6.60 1.96
N LEU A 130 -2.71 -7.51 2.89
CA LEU A 130 -3.61 -8.61 3.21
C LEU A 130 -3.99 -8.48 4.69
N LEU A 131 -5.22 -8.07 4.95
CA LEU A 131 -5.69 -7.77 6.30
C LEU A 131 -6.74 -8.78 6.77
N PRO A 132 -6.80 -9.09 8.09
CA PRO A 132 -7.82 -9.94 8.66
C PRO A 132 -9.20 -9.26 8.67
N ASN A 133 -10.25 -10.04 8.96
CA ASN A 133 -11.63 -9.58 9.10
C ASN A 133 -12.31 -9.11 7.80
N ASN A 134 -11.67 -9.28 6.66
CA ASN A 134 -12.28 -9.06 5.35
C ASN A 134 -12.91 -10.36 4.80
N PRO A 135 -13.90 -10.31 3.90
CA PRO A 135 -14.44 -11.49 3.25
C PRO A 135 -13.39 -12.31 2.50
N SER A 136 -12.57 -11.65 1.69
CA SER A 136 -11.43 -12.29 1.02
C SER A 136 -10.29 -12.52 2.02
N LYS A 137 -9.73 -13.73 2.04
CA LYS A 137 -8.61 -14.13 2.89
C LYS A 137 -7.31 -14.30 2.11
N VAL A 138 -7.27 -13.75 0.91
CA VAL A 138 -6.11 -13.83 0.01
C VAL A 138 -5.76 -12.46 -0.57
N GLY A 139 -4.45 -12.20 -0.70
CA GLY A 139 -3.90 -11.02 -1.35
C GLY A 139 -2.56 -11.41 -1.98
N TYR A 140 -2.53 -11.59 -3.30
CA TYR A 140 -1.32 -12.04 -3.99
C TYR A 140 -1.29 -11.64 -5.47
N GLY A 141 -0.07 -11.67 -6.02
CA GLY A 141 0.16 -11.48 -7.46
C GLY A 141 0.01 -10.03 -7.92
N THR A 142 0.18 -9.07 -7.01
CA THR A 142 0.21 -7.64 -7.35
C THR A 142 1.55 -7.28 -7.95
N ARG A 143 1.55 -6.49 -9.02
CA ARG A 143 2.74 -5.92 -9.65
C ARG A 143 2.70 -4.40 -9.57
N VAL A 144 3.76 -3.81 -9.02
CA VAL A 144 3.92 -2.35 -8.84
C VAL A 144 5.15 -1.93 -9.64
N TYR A 145 4.95 -1.20 -10.75
CA TYR A 145 6.06 -0.89 -11.64
C TYR A 145 5.88 0.42 -12.41
N ASP A 146 6.97 0.99 -12.89
CA ASP A 146 7.00 2.23 -13.69
C ASP A 146 6.29 3.41 -13.00
N ASN A 147 6.17 3.42 -11.66
CA ASN A 147 5.57 4.53 -10.92
C ASN A 147 6.62 5.55 -10.48
N LEU A 148 6.21 6.80 -10.35
CA LEU A 148 6.94 7.84 -9.61
C LEU A 148 6.33 7.97 -8.22
N ILE A 149 7.11 7.64 -7.19
CA ILE A 149 6.67 7.61 -5.79
C ILE A 149 7.60 8.50 -4.98
N GLU A 150 7.16 9.73 -4.70
CA GLU A 150 8.06 10.72 -4.15
C GLU A 150 7.47 11.56 -3.03
N ASN A 151 8.34 11.89 -2.06
CA ASN A 151 8.02 12.84 -1.00
C ASN A 151 6.67 12.57 -0.30
N ASN A 152 6.34 11.30 -0.04
CA ASN A 152 5.11 10.93 0.66
C ASN A 152 5.26 11.18 2.16
N ASN A 153 5.43 12.46 2.53
CA ASN A 153 5.78 12.91 3.87
C ASN A 153 4.63 13.67 4.58
N HIS A 154 3.41 13.56 4.05
CA HIS A 154 2.25 14.19 4.66
C HIS A 154 1.97 13.61 6.03
N ASP A 155 1.64 14.46 7.01
CA ASP A 155 1.26 13.99 8.34
C ASP A 155 0.05 13.05 8.25
N ASN A 156 0.06 11.98 9.04
CA ASN A 156 -1.03 11.01 9.01
C ASN A 156 -2.28 11.60 9.69
N PHE A 157 -3.31 11.88 8.90
CA PHE A 157 -4.60 12.38 9.36
C PHE A 157 -5.73 11.34 9.27
N GLY A 158 -5.37 10.06 9.12
CA GLY A 158 -6.30 8.93 9.09
C GLY A 158 -7.10 8.79 10.39
N TYR A 159 -8.24 8.13 10.31
CA TYR A 159 -9.07 7.89 11.49
C TYR A 159 -8.31 7.06 12.53
N VAL A 160 -8.31 7.55 13.76
CA VAL A 160 -7.74 6.82 14.88
C VAL A 160 -8.40 5.43 14.98
N GLY A 161 -7.59 4.39 14.90
CA GLY A 161 -8.04 2.99 14.94
C GLY A 161 -8.21 2.32 13.58
N SER A 162 -8.16 3.05 12.46
CA SER A 162 -8.02 2.43 11.14
C SER A 162 -6.61 1.85 10.96
N THR A 163 -6.47 0.90 10.04
CA THR A 163 -5.15 0.31 9.73
C THR A 163 -4.21 1.36 9.16
N VAL A 164 -4.69 2.19 8.26
CA VAL A 164 -3.88 3.23 7.62
C VAL A 164 -3.42 4.33 8.59
N SER A 165 -4.12 4.53 9.73
CA SER A 165 -3.66 5.45 10.78
C SER A 165 -2.35 5.01 11.46
N LYS A 166 -1.92 3.77 11.24
CA LYS A 166 -0.66 3.21 11.73
C LYS A 166 0.47 3.27 10.70
N VAL A 167 0.18 3.64 9.47
CA VAL A 167 1.20 3.83 8.42
C VAL A 167 2.07 5.02 8.82
N PRO A 168 3.39 4.85 8.92
CA PRO A 168 4.28 5.97 9.20
C PRO A 168 4.26 6.99 8.05
N SER A 169 4.21 8.26 8.38
CA SER A 169 4.48 9.32 7.40
C SER A 169 5.87 9.13 6.79
N GLY A 170 6.03 9.40 5.52
CA GLY A 170 7.29 9.18 4.82
C GLY A 170 7.45 7.76 4.28
N THR A 171 6.37 7.04 4.06
CA THR A 171 6.38 5.70 3.46
C THR A 171 6.13 5.78 1.95
N GLY A 172 7.09 5.34 1.13
CA GLY A 172 6.90 5.25 -0.32
C GLY A 172 5.96 4.10 -0.69
N ILE A 173 6.39 2.87 -0.47
CA ILE A 173 5.62 1.64 -0.68
C ILE A 173 5.56 0.87 0.64
N MET A 174 4.43 0.23 0.94
CA MET A 174 4.35 -0.75 2.03
C MET A 174 3.66 -2.02 1.55
N ILE A 175 4.32 -3.15 1.77
CA ILE A 175 3.74 -4.48 1.59
C ILE A 175 3.53 -5.07 2.98
N MET A 176 2.28 -5.32 3.35
CA MET A 176 1.94 -5.96 4.62
C MET A 176 1.20 -7.27 4.36
N THR A 177 1.87 -8.38 4.65
CA THR A 177 1.29 -9.73 4.60
C THR A 177 0.91 -10.23 3.20
N ALA A 178 0.84 -9.37 2.19
CA ALA A 178 0.54 -9.77 0.81
C ALA A 178 1.67 -10.64 0.21
N ASP A 179 1.28 -11.63 -0.60
CA ASP A 179 2.17 -12.62 -1.18
C ASP A 179 2.44 -12.38 -2.66
N ASN A 180 3.56 -12.90 -3.15
CA ASN A 180 3.92 -12.87 -4.57
C ASN A 180 3.78 -11.47 -5.19
N THR A 181 4.10 -10.42 -4.43
CA THR A 181 4.11 -9.04 -4.94
C THR A 181 5.45 -8.79 -5.63
N GLU A 182 5.41 -8.25 -6.83
CA GLU A 182 6.60 -7.85 -7.58
C GLU A 182 6.68 -6.32 -7.67
N VAL A 183 7.82 -5.73 -7.27
CA VAL A 183 8.03 -4.27 -7.28
C VAL A 183 9.28 -3.97 -8.10
N PHE A 184 9.14 -3.31 -9.25
CA PHE A 184 10.24 -3.11 -10.16
C PHE A 184 10.08 -1.85 -11.04
N HIS A 185 11.19 -1.34 -11.56
CA HIS A 185 11.27 -0.16 -12.44
C HIS A 185 10.61 1.11 -11.88
N ASN A 186 10.32 1.20 -10.58
CA ASN A 186 9.80 2.42 -9.98
C ASN A 186 10.92 3.42 -9.71
N THR A 187 10.59 4.70 -9.73
CA THR A 187 11.42 5.77 -9.16
C THR A 187 10.86 6.12 -7.79
N ILE A 188 11.64 5.85 -6.74
CA ILE A 188 11.22 5.98 -5.34
C ILE A 188 12.19 6.94 -4.66
N GLN A 189 11.70 8.14 -4.28
CA GLN A 189 12.59 9.19 -3.80
C GLN A 189 11.98 10.10 -2.73
N GLY A 190 12.83 10.57 -1.82
CA GLY A 190 12.47 11.61 -0.84
C GLY A 190 11.43 11.19 0.20
N ASN A 191 11.17 9.89 0.38
CA ASN A 191 10.25 9.38 1.39
C ASN A 191 10.99 9.27 2.74
N SER A 192 10.60 10.06 3.73
CA SER A 192 11.42 10.31 4.93
C SER A 192 11.62 9.08 5.82
N THR A 193 10.65 8.19 5.92
CA THR A 193 10.72 6.97 6.74
C THR A 193 11.35 5.81 6.00
N ALA A 194 10.86 5.49 4.82
CA ALA A 194 11.40 4.42 3.98
C ALA A 194 10.90 4.52 2.54
N GLY A 195 11.73 4.13 1.59
CA GLY A 195 11.30 3.96 0.20
C GLY A 195 10.31 2.79 0.08
N LEU A 196 10.63 1.64 0.67
CA LEU A 196 9.76 0.46 0.75
C LEU A 196 9.85 -0.18 2.13
N ILE A 197 8.68 -0.57 2.67
CA ILE A 197 8.57 -1.37 3.90
C ILE A 197 7.92 -2.70 3.55
N LEU A 198 8.59 -3.83 3.88
CA LEU A 198 8.01 -5.17 3.85
C LEU A 198 7.80 -5.65 5.29
N THR A 199 6.56 -5.93 5.66
CA THR A 199 6.19 -6.26 7.04
C THR A 199 5.04 -7.27 7.13
N SER A 200 4.80 -7.79 8.33
CA SER A 200 3.73 -8.73 8.65
C SER A 200 2.60 -8.08 9.46
N LEU A 201 1.51 -8.80 9.69
CA LEU A 201 0.47 -8.37 10.63
C LEU A 201 0.99 -8.19 12.05
N TYR A 202 2.09 -8.83 12.39
CA TYR A 202 2.70 -8.71 13.73
C TYR A 202 3.38 -7.37 13.99
N SER A 203 3.47 -6.51 12.99
CA SER A 203 3.85 -5.11 13.20
C SER A 203 2.75 -4.26 13.85
N ILE A 204 1.50 -4.72 13.75
CA ILE A 204 0.31 -4.00 14.27
C ILE A 204 -0.56 -4.83 15.20
N TYR A 205 -0.30 -6.13 15.33
CA TYR A 205 -0.97 -7.06 16.24
C TYR A 205 0.03 -7.82 17.12
N PRO A 206 -0.35 -8.21 18.34
CA PRO A 206 0.47 -9.09 19.19
C PRO A 206 0.83 -10.41 18.49
N ARG A 207 2.02 -10.94 18.80
CA ARG A 207 2.55 -12.18 18.19
C ARG A 207 1.73 -13.44 18.48
N ASP A 208 0.97 -13.46 19.55
CA ASP A 208 0.07 -14.56 19.92
C ASP A 208 -1.31 -14.48 19.26
N THR A 209 -1.57 -13.42 18.48
CA THR A 209 -2.81 -13.26 17.73
C THR A 209 -2.93 -14.36 16.69
N LYS A 210 -4.09 -15.01 16.66
CA LYS A 210 -4.41 -16.03 15.65
C LYS A 210 -5.24 -15.38 14.53
N PHE A 211 -4.83 -15.61 13.31
CA PHE A 211 -5.49 -15.11 12.11
C PHE A 211 -6.12 -16.28 11.33
N ASP A 212 -7.12 -15.97 10.55
CA ASP A 212 -7.78 -16.90 9.61
C ASP A 212 -7.17 -16.80 8.19
N LEU A 213 -5.99 -16.21 8.10
CA LEU A 213 -5.17 -16.05 6.89
C LEU A 213 -3.68 -16.19 7.25
N GLY A 214 -2.81 -16.29 6.25
CA GLY A 214 -1.35 -16.25 6.45
C GLY A 214 -0.93 -14.87 6.94
N PRO A 215 -0.32 -14.74 8.15
CA PRO A 215 0.01 -13.42 8.69
C PRO A 215 1.36 -12.86 8.22
N LEU A 216 2.10 -13.58 7.40
CA LEU A 216 3.45 -13.24 6.97
C LEU A 216 3.48 -12.96 5.46
N PRO A 217 4.27 -11.96 5.00
CA PRO A 217 4.47 -11.73 3.57
C PRO A 217 5.41 -12.79 2.97
N GLU A 218 5.01 -13.46 1.90
CA GLU A 218 5.79 -14.54 1.30
C GLU A 218 6.02 -14.36 -0.19
N ASN A 219 7.19 -14.81 -0.67
CA ASN A 219 7.54 -14.86 -2.09
C ASN A 219 7.50 -13.51 -2.81
N ASN A 220 7.70 -12.40 -2.13
CA ASN A 220 7.74 -11.08 -2.75
C ASN A 220 9.11 -10.84 -3.40
N TYR A 221 9.12 -10.09 -4.51
CA TYR A 221 10.33 -9.81 -5.26
C TYR A 221 10.46 -8.32 -5.58
N ILE A 222 11.53 -7.71 -5.06
CA ILE A 222 11.84 -6.30 -5.23
C ILE A 222 13.14 -6.18 -6.02
N HIS A 223 13.09 -5.53 -7.20
CA HIS A 223 14.23 -5.46 -8.11
C HIS A 223 14.16 -4.30 -9.12
N ASP A 224 15.29 -3.90 -9.63
CA ASP A 224 15.43 -2.93 -10.73
C ASP A 224 14.72 -1.58 -10.48
N ASN A 225 14.60 -1.15 -9.22
CA ASN A 225 14.06 0.17 -8.87
C ASN A 225 15.17 1.22 -8.77
N THR A 226 14.79 2.48 -8.93
CA THR A 226 15.67 3.63 -8.69
C THR A 226 15.34 4.26 -7.34
N TRP A 227 16.35 4.33 -6.47
CA TRP A 227 16.23 4.83 -5.10
C TRP A 227 17.01 6.12 -4.92
N THR A 228 16.39 7.15 -4.32
CA THR A 228 17.08 8.41 -4.03
C THR A 228 16.57 9.04 -2.74
N ASN A 229 17.47 9.24 -1.79
CA ASN A 229 17.21 10.02 -0.57
C ASN A 229 15.96 9.57 0.21
N ASN A 230 15.80 8.25 0.43
CA ASN A 230 14.75 7.74 1.31
C ASN A 230 15.30 7.42 2.71
N GLY A 231 14.42 7.34 3.70
CA GLY A 231 14.75 6.91 5.04
C GLY A 231 15.60 7.89 5.87
N TYR A 232 15.61 9.16 5.53
CA TYR A 232 16.48 10.16 6.18
C TYR A 232 15.93 10.66 7.52
N GLU A 233 14.63 10.51 7.79
CA GLU A 233 13.96 10.95 9.02
C GLU A 233 12.77 10.05 9.35
N PRO A 234 13.01 8.83 9.91
CA PRO A 234 11.94 7.88 10.24
C PRO A 234 10.89 8.46 11.17
N GLN A 235 9.63 8.13 10.93
CA GLN A 235 8.48 8.57 11.71
C GLN A 235 7.77 7.38 12.40
N GLY A 236 6.78 7.68 13.24
CA GLY A 236 5.92 6.68 13.88
C GLY A 236 6.66 5.73 14.83
N GLU A 237 6.32 4.45 14.81
CA GLU A 237 6.93 3.43 15.68
C GLU A 237 8.41 3.18 15.33
N ALA A 238 8.81 3.31 14.09
CA ALA A 238 10.22 3.17 13.70
C ALA A 238 11.09 4.20 14.42
N ALA A 239 10.66 5.46 14.49
CA ALA A 239 11.36 6.51 15.23
C ALA A 239 11.41 6.22 16.74
N LYS A 240 10.30 5.78 17.34
CA LYS A 240 10.22 5.45 18.78
C LYS A 240 11.15 4.30 19.17
N LEU A 241 11.29 3.32 18.31
CA LEU A 241 12.16 2.16 18.51
C LEU A 241 13.61 2.42 18.10
N GLY A 242 13.92 3.61 17.56
CA GLY A 242 15.25 3.95 17.06
C GLY A 242 15.66 3.10 15.84
N ILE A 243 14.69 2.61 15.06
CA ILE A 243 14.96 1.85 13.84
C ILE A 243 15.38 2.84 12.75
N PRO A 244 16.57 2.69 12.16
CA PRO A 244 17.01 3.55 11.07
C PRO A 244 16.10 3.42 9.85
N GLY A 245 15.85 4.54 9.17
CA GLY A 245 15.25 4.53 7.85
C GLY A 245 16.23 4.02 6.79
N ALA A 246 15.68 3.59 5.67
CA ALA A 246 16.44 3.11 4.51
C ALA A 246 15.60 3.19 3.24
N ASP A 247 16.20 2.93 2.08
CA ASP A 247 15.43 2.71 0.86
C ASP A 247 14.54 1.49 1.01
N ILE A 248 15.04 0.42 1.62
CA ILE A 248 14.27 -0.80 1.90
C ILE A 248 14.36 -1.16 3.38
N VAL A 249 13.20 -1.27 4.03
CA VAL A 249 13.06 -1.77 5.40
C VAL A 249 12.28 -3.08 5.39
N TRP A 250 12.89 -4.16 5.88
CA TRP A 250 12.22 -5.44 6.08
C TRP A 250 12.20 -5.79 7.57
N THR A 251 11.02 -6.00 8.13
CA THR A 251 10.88 -6.29 9.57
C THR A 251 11.31 -7.72 9.97
N GLY A 252 11.90 -8.47 9.05
CA GLY A 252 12.41 -9.81 9.31
C GLY A 252 11.37 -10.93 9.23
N ASP A 253 10.11 -10.61 9.13
CA ASP A 253 9.03 -11.57 8.98
C ASP A 253 8.83 -12.00 7.53
N GLY A 254 8.33 -13.21 7.34
CA GLY A 254 7.97 -13.73 6.03
C GLY A 254 9.05 -14.57 5.36
N TRP A 255 8.62 -15.39 4.41
CA TRP A 255 9.44 -16.42 3.81
C TRP A 255 9.66 -16.19 2.31
N ASN A 256 10.86 -16.55 1.85
CA ASN A 256 11.27 -16.53 0.44
C ASN A 256 11.15 -15.18 -0.28
N ASN A 257 11.12 -14.07 0.46
CA ASN A 257 11.21 -12.74 -0.13
C ASN A 257 12.63 -12.53 -0.71
N ALA A 258 12.73 -11.75 -1.78
CA ALA A 258 14.01 -11.49 -2.47
C ALA A 258 14.14 -10.01 -2.84
N PHE A 259 15.37 -9.48 -2.74
CA PHE A 259 15.68 -8.07 -2.89
C PHE A 259 16.94 -7.90 -3.76
N ASP A 260 16.76 -7.89 -5.07
CA ASP A 260 17.87 -7.72 -6.02
C ASP A 260 18.07 -6.22 -6.33
N GLU A 261 18.47 -5.48 -5.29
CA GLU A 261 18.63 -4.01 -5.28
C GLU A 261 20.04 -3.63 -4.80
N PRO A 262 21.05 -3.68 -5.67
CA PRO A 262 22.43 -3.48 -5.26
C PRO A 262 22.74 -2.05 -4.79
N THR A 263 22.01 -1.04 -5.24
CA THR A 263 22.25 0.38 -4.93
C THR A 263 21.43 0.89 -3.75
N ALA A 264 20.40 0.16 -3.33
CA ALA A 264 19.52 0.55 -2.23
C ALA A 264 20.22 0.44 -0.87
N SER A 265 20.02 1.42 0.00
CA SER A 265 20.27 1.26 1.43
C SER A 265 19.23 0.30 2.02
N LYS A 266 19.65 -0.53 2.98
CA LYS A 266 18.82 -1.64 3.48
C LYS A 266 18.82 -1.71 5.00
N MET A 267 17.67 -1.93 5.56
CA MET A 267 17.50 -2.22 6.99
C MET A 267 16.66 -3.50 7.14
N PRO A 268 17.22 -4.59 7.64
CA PRO A 268 18.62 -4.82 8.00
C PRO A 268 19.56 -4.82 6.79
N PRO A 269 20.87 -4.63 6.98
CA PRO A 269 21.81 -4.38 5.89
C PRO A 269 22.02 -5.56 4.92
N LEU A 270 21.65 -6.76 5.32
CA LEU A 270 21.76 -7.97 4.49
C LEU A 270 20.37 -8.54 4.21
N LEU A 271 19.89 -8.38 3.00
CA LEU A 271 18.61 -8.93 2.55
C LEU A 271 18.84 -10.10 1.57
N PRO A 272 17.96 -11.12 1.57
CA PRO A 272 18.08 -12.24 0.65
C PRO A 272 17.90 -11.82 -0.80
N GLU A 273 18.76 -12.27 -1.68
CA GLU A 273 18.60 -12.11 -3.12
C GLU A 273 17.91 -13.33 -3.76
N ARG A 274 17.35 -13.16 -4.96
CA ARG A 274 16.63 -14.21 -5.66
C ARG A 274 17.51 -15.44 -5.93
N THR A 275 18.77 -15.20 -6.25
CA THR A 275 19.77 -16.25 -6.57
C THR A 275 20.24 -17.06 -5.37
N TRP A 276 19.98 -16.60 -4.14
CA TRP A 276 20.43 -17.31 -2.95
C TRP A 276 19.72 -18.66 -2.79
N ALA A 277 20.50 -19.68 -2.42
CA ALA A 277 19.96 -20.99 -2.09
C ALA A 277 18.98 -20.92 -0.91
N ALA A 278 17.93 -21.72 -0.95
CA ALA A 278 16.91 -21.76 0.09
C ALA A 278 17.44 -21.90 1.55
N PRO A 279 18.50 -22.70 1.82
CA PRO A 279 19.08 -22.74 3.17
C PRO A 279 19.65 -21.40 3.65
N ALA A 280 20.28 -20.63 2.75
CA ALA A 280 20.82 -19.31 3.09
C ALA A 280 19.71 -18.30 3.38
N LYS A 281 18.66 -18.26 2.57
CA LYS A 281 17.46 -17.45 2.83
C LYS A 281 16.82 -17.79 4.18
N ARG A 282 16.71 -19.09 4.52
CA ARG A 282 16.19 -19.57 5.81
C ARG A 282 17.03 -19.10 6.99
N LEU A 283 18.35 -19.11 6.84
CA LEU A 283 19.24 -18.68 7.90
C LEU A 283 19.05 -17.18 8.20
N VAL A 284 19.05 -16.34 7.16
CA VAL A 284 18.86 -14.90 7.32
C VAL A 284 17.49 -14.58 7.92
N TRP A 285 16.44 -15.21 7.45
CA TRP A 285 15.10 -15.06 8.01
C TRP A 285 15.06 -15.40 9.50
N ARG A 286 15.63 -16.53 9.94
CA ARG A 286 15.66 -16.92 11.35
C ARG A 286 16.43 -15.95 12.23
N ILE A 287 17.53 -15.42 11.73
CA ILE A 287 18.34 -14.42 12.45
C ILE A 287 17.49 -13.16 12.68
N TYR A 288 16.88 -12.65 11.64
CA TYR A 288 16.12 -11.40 11.73
C TYR A 288 14.81 -11.57 12.48
N ASP A 289 14.07 -12.65 12.30
CA ASP A 289 12.89 -12.95 13.11
C ASP A 289 13.24 -12.95 14.61
N THR A 290 14.34 -13.61 14.99
CA THR A 290 14.81 -13.63 16.39
C THR A 290 15.20 -12.24 16.89
N VAL A 291 15.93 -11.45 16.09
CA VAL A 291 16.38 -10.10 16.48
C VAL A 291 15.20 -9.15 16.62
N PHE A 292 14.29 -9.13 15.65
CA PHE A 292 13.13 -8.25 15.70
C PHE A 292 12.14 -8.64 16.80
N GLN A 293 11.96 -9.94 17.08
CA GLN A 293 11.17 -10.39 18.24
C GLN A 293 11.77 -9.87 19.56
N ALA A 294 13.09 -9.87 19.68
CA ALA A 294 13.77 -9.37 20.88
C ALA A 294 13.70 -7.83 21.01
N LEU A 295 13.57 -7.11 19.91
CA LEU A 295 13.42 -5.64 19.91
C LEU A 295 11.99 -5.18 20.20
N LEU A 296 10.99 -6.02 19.89
CA LEU A 296 9.56 -5.71 20.04
C LEU A 296 8.97 -6.29 21.35
N SER A 297 9.72 -7.08 22.12
CA SER A 297 9.36 -7.62 23.43
C SER A 297 9.79 -6.71 24.57
#